data_5f136aba48d0c44bd9adf26a3f49ce5b
#
_entry.id   5f136aba48d0c44bd9adf26a3f49ce5b
#
_cell.length_a   1.000
_cell.length_b   1.000
_cell.length_c   1.000
_cell.angle_alpha   90.00
_cell.angle_beta   90.00
_cell.angle_gamma   90.00
#
_symmetry.space_group_name_H-M   'P 1'
#
loop_
_entity.id
_entity.type
_entity.pdbx_description
1 polymer ?
#
loop_
_entity_poly.entity_id
_entity_poly.type
_entity_poly.pdbx_seq_one_letter_code
_entity_poly.pdbx_strand_id
1 'polypeptide(L)'
;MPKSAVQAAFEKQIVVLPLNIIVPQRVITKAQRECDFYKQITASLKHIGLVEPLVVYPRAPGEYLLLEGHVRLEILKSLGVTEAKCLLSTDDEAYTYNRHVNQIPPIAQHFMLLGALKNGLTEERIATALDVSIHSIRSKRDMLNGICPEAVQVLLDKAVSGQVFAILKKMKPIRQIEAAEHMVAGGTYTVPFCKSSSGRDEV
;
A
#
# COMPACT_ATOMS: atom_id res chain seq x y z
N MET A 1 31.33 16.98 -13.89
CA MET A 1 30.79 15.69 -14.26
C MET A 1 29.31 15.88 -14.49
N PRO A 2 28.74 15.64 -15.68
CA PRO A 2 27.30 15.73 -15.87
C PRO A 2 26.62 14.64 -15.04
N LYS A 3 25.59 15.01 -14.24
CA LYS A 3 24.74 14.07 -13.52
C LYS A 3 24.09 13.16 -14.57
N SER A 4 24.40 11.86 -14.58
CA SER A 4 23.70 10.89 -15.41
C SER A 4 22.21 11.00 -15.12
N ALA A 5 21.41 11.32 -16.12
CA ALA A 5 19.96 11.31 -15.98
C ALA A 5 19.54 9.90 -15.56
N VAL A 6 18.74 9.82 -14.51
CA VAL A 6 18.14 8.53 -14.10
C VAL A 6 17.30 8.05 -15.26
N GLN A 7 17.65 6.87 -15.80
CA GLN A 7 16.94 6.27 -16.92
C GLN A 7 15.58 5.78 -16.44
N ALA A 8 14.50 6.18 -17.11
CA ALA A 8 13.17 5.71 -16.75
C ALA A 8 13.03 4.23 -17.12
N ALA A 9 12.62 3.39 -16.16
CA ALA A 9 12.37 1.97 -16.37
C ALA A 9 11.04 1.68 -17.10
N PHE A 10 10.34 2.73 -17.54
CA PHE A 10 9.02 2.63 -18.18
C PHE A 10 8.93 3.55 -19.39
N GLU A 11 8.16 3.14 -20.37
CA GLU A 11 7.71 4.04 -21.42
C GLU A 11 6.72 5.07 -20.85
N LYS A 12 6.78 6.30 -21.36
CA LYS A 12 5.91 7.40 -20.87
C LYS A 12 4.43 7.23 -21.27
N GLN A 13 4.11 6.29 -22.14
CA GLN A 13 2.76 6.10 -22.65
C GLN A 13 2.09 4.88 -22.03
N ILE A 14 0.83 5.09 -21.60
CA ILE A 14 -0.05 4.01 -21.20
C ILE A 14 -0.72 3.47 -22.47
N VAL A 15 -0.62 2.16 -22.69
CA VAL A 15 -1.25 1.47 -23.80
C VAL A 15 -2.46 0.67 -23.31
N VAL A 16 -3.46 0.47 -24.17
CA VAL A 16 -4.58 -0.43 -23.89
C VAL A 16 -4.30 -1.75 -24.59
N LEU A 17 -4.26 -2.84 -23.84
CA LEU A 17 -3.96 -4.17 -24.34
C LEU A 17 -5.09 -5.14 -24.04
N PRO A 18 -5.41 -6.06 -24.99
CA PRO A 18 -6.30 -7.17 -24.73
C PRO A 18 -5.75 -8.09 -23.63
N LEU A 19 -6.60 -8.52 -22.68
CA LEU A 19 -6.16 -9.33 -21.55
C LEU A 19 -5.72 -10.74 -21.93
N ASN A 20 -6.11 -11.24 -23.10
CA ASN A 20 -5.75 -12.57 -23.61
C ASN A 20 -4.30 -12.68 -24.06
N ILE A 21 -3.66 -11.56 -24.44
CA ILE A 21 -2.24 -11.54 -24.85
C ILE A 21 -1.29 -11.27 -23.67
N ILE A 22 -1.83 -11.08 -22.47
CA ILE A 22 -1.06 -10.85 -21.26
C ILE A 22 -0.89 -12.17 -20.51
N VAL A 23 0.35 -12.63 -20.42
CA VAL A 23 0.75 -13.89 -19.76
C VAL A 23 1.20 -13.61 -18.34
N PRO A 24 0.51 -14.13 -17.32
CA PRO A 24 0.93 -13.94 -15.93
C PRO A 24 2.13 -14.83 -15.58
N GLN A 25 3.10 -14.31 -14.85
CA GLN A 25 4.25 -15.09 -14.34
C GLN A 25 3.87 -16.08 -13.23
N ARG A 26 2.74 -15.87 -12.56
CA ARG A 26 2.25 -16.69 -11.47
C ARG A 26 0.73 -16.79 -11.48
N VAL A 27 0.25 -17.93 -11.03
CA VAL A 27 -1.19 -18.20 -10.87
C VAL A 27 -1.62 -17.82 -9.45
N ILE A 28 -2.77 -17.18 -9.33
CA ILE A 28 -3.39 -16.88 -8.02
C ILE A 28 -4.03 -18.16 -7.48
N THR A 29 -3.63 -18.55 -6.28
CA THR A 29 -4.15 -19.75 -5.61
C THR A 29 -5.56 -19.54 -5.06
N LYS A 30 -6.28 -20.63 -4.76
CA LYS A 30 -7.60 -20.57 -4.16
C LYS A 30 -7.58 -19.80 -2.82
N ALA A 31 -6.59 -20.07 -1.97
CA ALA A 31 -6.44 -19.38 -0.69
C ALA A 31 -6.22 -17.87 -0.86
N GLN A 32 -5.49 -17.43 -1.90
CA GLN A 32 -5.32 -16.01 -2.20
C GLN A 32 -6.61 -15.34 -2.65
N ARG A 33 -7.50 -16.05 -3.36
CA ARG A 33 -8.83 -15.52 -3.77
C ARG A 33 -9.78 -15.34 -2.59
N GLU A 34 -9.64 -16.13 -1.54
CA GLU A 34 -10.48 -16.08 -0.36
C GLU A 34 -10.02 -15.04 0.68
N CYS A 35 -8.81 -14.49 0.54
CA CYS A 35 -8.28 -13.50 1.48
C CYS A 35 -8.95 -12.13 1.33
N ASP A 36 -8.98 -11.37 2.42
CA ASP A 36 -9.60 -10.05 2.46
C ASP A 36 -8.97 -9.05 1.48
N PHE A 37 -7.66 -9.16 1.25
CA PHE A 37 -6.96 -8.35 0.27
C PHE A 37 -7.51 -8.53 -1.16
N TYR A 38 -7.81 -9.78 -1.58
CA TYR A 38 -8.41 -10.05 -2.89
C TYR A 38 -9.82 -9.46 -2.99
N LYS A 39 -10.63 -9.60 -1.93
CA LYS A 39 -11.98 -9.03 -1.87
C LYS A 39 -11.95 -7.50 -1.96
N GLN A 40 -11.04 -6.86 -1.23
CA GLN A 40 -10.85 -5.40 -1.26
C GLN A 40 -10.47 -4.90 -2.65
N ILE A 41 -9.54 -5.57 -3.34
CA ILE A 41 -9.18 -5.21 -4.73
C ILE A 41 -10.37 -5.42 -5.66
N THR A 42 -11.15 -6.49 -5.47
CA THR A 42 -12.35 -6.76 -6.26
C THR A 42 -13.40 -5.66 -6.09
N ALA A 43 -13.66 -5.25 -4.85
CA ALA A 43 -14.57 -4.15 -4.55
C ALA A 43 -14.09 -2.83 -5.16
N SER A 44 -12.81 -2.51 -5.02
CA SER A 44 -12.20 -1.32 -5.60
C SER A 44 -12.33 -1.30 -7.13
N LEU A 45 -12.01 -2.40 -7.81
CA LEU A 45 -12.15 -2.50 -9.27
C LEU A 45 -13.58 -2.35 -9.75
N LYS A 46 -14.57 -2.87 -9.00
CA LYS A 46 -16.00 -2.74 -9.32
C LYS A 46 -16.53 -1.32 -9.14
N HIS A 47 -16.10 -0.62 -8.09
CA HIS A 47 -16.67 0.69 -7.73
C HIS A 47 -15.90 1.88 -8.30
N ILE A 48 -14.58 1.76 -8.44
CA ILE A 48 -13.69 2.85 -8.86
C ILE A 48 -13.11 2.58 -10.25
N GLY A 49 -12.94 1.30 -10.62
CA GLY A 49 -12.25 0.88 -11.84
C GLY A 49 -10.75 0.69 -11.64
N LEU A 50 -10.04 0.50 -12.75
CA LEU A 50 -8.58 0.30 -12.75
C LEU A 50 -7.86 1.64 -12.57
N VAL A 51 -7.44 1.94 -11.34
CA VAL A 51 -6.72 3.18 -10.99
C VAL A 51 -5.26 3.10 -11.43
N GLU A 52 -4.59 2.00 -11.09
CA GLU A 52 -3.21 1.75 -11.49
C GLU A 52 -3.16 0.80 -12.68
N PRO A 53 -2.45 1.13 -13.78
CA PRO A 53 -2.32 0.24 -14.92
C PRO A 53 -1.64 -1.07 -14.53
N LEU A 54 -1.84 -2.12 -15.33
CA LEU A 54 -1.04 -3.33 -15.25
C LEU A 54 0.37 -3.03 -15.76
N VAL A 55 1.40 -3.63 -15.18
CA VAL A 55 2.77 -3.46 -15.67
C VAL A 55 3.17 -4.69 -16.47
N VAL A 56 3.53 -4.47 -17.74
CA VAL A 56 3.84 -5.55 -18.68
C VAL A 56 5.16 -5.29 -19.40
N TYR A 57 5.81 -6.37 -19.80
CA TYR A 57 7.02 -6.35 -20.62
C TYR A 57 6.75 -7.07 -21.95
N PRO A 58 7.08 -6.48 -23.12
CA PRO A 58 6.91 -7.13 -24.42
C PRO A 58 7.89 -8.30 -24.54
N ARG A 59 7.36 -9.53 -24.60
CA ARG A 59 8.18 -10.76 -24.66
C ARG A 59 8.39 -11.25 -26.08
N ALA A 60 7.33 -11.21 -26.89
CA ALA A 60 7.33 -11.64 -28.28
C ALA A 60 6.27 -10.82 -29.05
N PRO A 61 6.28 -10.83 -30.40
CA PRO A 61 5.23 -10.16 -31.16
C PRO A 61 3.83 -10.65 -30.77
N GLY A 62 3.03 -9.74 -30.18
CA GLY A 62 1.68 -10.02 -29.72
C GLY A 62 1.59 -10.74 -28.37
N GLU A 63 2.67 -10.87 -27.60
CA GLU A 63 2.68 -11.46 -26.27
C GLU A 63 3.37 -10.53 -25.26
N TYR A 64 2.72 -10.30 -24.13
CA TYR A 64 3.22 -9.45 -23.05
C TYR A 64 3.32 -10.24 -21.74
N LEU A 65 4.47 -10.17 -21.09
CA LEU A 65 4.70 -10.77 -19.79
C LEU A 65 4.17 -9.82 -18.71
N LEU A 66 3.31 -10.30 -17.83
CA LEU A 66 2.82 -9.50 -16.71
C LEU A 66 3.88 -9.44 -15.60
N LEU A 67 4.41 -8.27 -15.35
CA LEU A 67 5.36 -8.04 -14.26
C LEU A 67 4.63 -7.72 -12.94
N GLU A 68 3.56 -6.88 -13.01
CA GLU A 68 2.75 -6.55 -11.83
C GLU A 68 1.27 -6.40 -12.15
N GLY A 69 0.45 -6.64 -11.09
CA GLY A 69 -1.01 -6.58 -11.17
C GLY A 69 -1.66 -7.95 -11.38
N HIS A 70 -1.02 -9.06 -10.96
CA HIS A 70 -1.53 -10.43 -11.13
C HIS A 70 -2.94 -10.61 -10.59
N VAL A 71 -3.22 -10.09 -9.37
CA VAL A 71 -4.55 -10.12 -8.77
C VAL A 71 -5.53 -9.28 -9.58
N ARG A 72 -5.12 -8.08 -10.01
CA ARG A 72 -5.94 -7.20 -10.87
C ARG A 72 -6.28 -7.86 -12.21
N LEU A 73 -5.30 -8.46 -12.87
CA LEU A 73 -5.53 -9.17 -14.14
C LEU A 73 -6.56 -10.28 -13.99
N GLU A 74 -6.45 -11.09 -12.93
CA GLU A 74 -7.38 -12.19 -12.70
C GLU A 74 -8.79 -11.69 -12.42
N ILE A 75 -8.93 -10.66 -11.57
CA ILE A 75 -10.23 -10.07 -11.27
C ILE A 75 -10.85 -9.46 -12.53
N LEU A 76 -10.08 -8.71 -13.34
CA LEU A 76 -10.57 -8.14 -14.60
C LEU A 76 -11.08 -9.23 -15.54
N LYS A 77 -10.34 -10.34 -15.69
CA LYS A 77 -10.78 -11.51 -16.47
C LYS A 77 -12.08 -12.12 -15.91
N SER A 78 -12.18 -12.24 -14.59
CA SER A 78 -13.39 -12.77 -13.93
C SER A 78 -14.60 -11.86 -14.05
N LEU A 79 -14.40 -10.56 -14.23
CA LEU A 79 -15.45 -9.56 -14.48
C LEU A 79 -15.84 -9.45 -15.97
N GLY A 80 -15.23 -10.24 -16.85
CA GLY A 80 -15.51 -10.23 -18.29
C GLY A 80 -14.91 -9.03 -19.02
N VAL A 81 -13.97 -8.32 -18.42
CA VAL A 81 -13.25 -7.22 -19.09
C VAL A 81 -12.32 -7.83 -20.15
N THR A 82 -12.31 -7.24 -21.32
CA THR A 82 -11.51 -7.74 -22.47
C THR A 82 -10.19 -7.04 -22.63
N GLU A 83 -10.08 -5.78 -22.18
CA GLU A 83 -8.91 -4.92 -22.36
C GLU A 83 -8.59 -4.15 -21.08
N ALA A 84 -7.32 -3.82 -20.86
CA ALA A 84 -6.91 -3.00 -19.75
C ALA A 84 -5.80 -2.01 -20.10
N LYS A 85 -5.74 -0.92 -19.34
CA LYS A 85 -4.61 0.01 -19.39
C LYS A 85 -3.36 -0.65 -18.84
N CYS A 86 -2.27 -0.58 -19.61
CA CYS A 86 -0.99 -1.19 -19.26
C CYS A 86 0.14 -0.16 -19.39
N LEU A 87 1.11 -0.28 -18.53
CA LEU A 87 2.38 0.44 -18.58
C LEU A 87 3.43 -0.50 -19.11
N LEU A 88 4.13 -0.09 -20.17
CA LEU A 88 5.21 -0.89 -20.76
C LEU A 88 6.50 -0.67 -19.97
N SER A 89 7.05 -1.75 -19.43
CA SER A 89 8.39 -1.76 -18.84
C SER A 89 9.43 -1.93 -19.94
N THR A 90 10.55 -1.23 -19.80
CA THR A 90 11.71 -1.36 -20.69
C THR A 90 12.65 -2.48 -20.27
N ASP A 91 12.44 -3.05 -19.07
CA ASP A 91 13.26 -4.10 -18.48
C ASP A 91 12.37 -5.08 -17.69
N ASP A 92 12.62 -6.38 -17.82
CA ASP A 92 11.89 -7.45 -17.14
C ASP A 92 12.42 -7.71 -15.72
N GLU A 93 13.68 -7.39 -15.43
CA GLU A 93 14.33 -7.62 -14.14
C GLU A 93 14.19 -6.41 -13.20
N ALA A 94 14.28 -5.18 -13.70
CA ALA A 94 14.27 -3.96 -12.87
C ALA A 94 13.03 -3.82 -12.00
N TYR A 95 11.89 -4.36 -12.42
CA TYR A 95 10.64 -4.28 -11.68
C TYR A 95 10.59 -5.23 -10.48
N THR A 96 11.28 -6.35 -10.55
CA THR A 96 11.30 -7.37 -9.47
C THR A 96 11.98 -6.84 -8.20
N TYR A 97 13.01 -6.00 -8.34
CA TYR A 97 13.73 -5.39 -7.22
C TYR A 97 12.94 -4.26 -6.53
N ASN A 98 12.12 -3.50 -7.26
CA ASN A 98 11.37 -2.37 -6.71
C ASN A 98 10.13 -2.78 -5.89
N ARG A 99 9.75 -4.05 -5.92
CA ARG A 99 8.51 -4.57 -5.34
C ARG A 99 8.48 -4.54 -3.81
N HIS A 100 9.64 -4.58 -3.15
CA HIS A 100 9.74 -4.54 -1.68
C HIS A 100 9.66 -3.14 -1.08
N VAL A 101 9.72 -2.09 -1.90
CA VAL A 101 9.86 -0.69 -1.45
C VAL A 101 8.51 0.04 -1.36
N ASN A 102 7.43 -0.49 -1.96
CA ASN A 102 6.18 0.26 -2.15
C ASN A 102 5.02 -0.11 -1.21
N GLN A 103 5.30 -0.50 0.03
CA GLN A 103 4.24 -0.49 1.04
C GLN A 103 4.08 0.93 1.61
N ILE A 104 2.91 1.54 1.34
CA ILE A 104 2.62 2.87 1.92
C ILE A 104 2.60 2.75 3.45
N PRO A 105 3.45 3.49 4.17
CA PRO A 105 3.48 3.45 5.63
C PRO A 105 2.12 3.82 6.24
N PRO A 106 1.76 3.26 7.40
CA PRO A 106 0.46 3.52 8.04
C PRO A 106 0.16 4.99 8.30
N ILE A 107 1.17 5.79 8.66
CA ILE A 107 1.03 7.24 8.85
C ILE A 107 0.70 7.94 7.53
N ALA A 108 1.37 7.56 6.43
CA ALA A 108 1.07 8.11 5.11
C ALA A 108 -0.37 7.73 4.67
N GLN A 109 -0.81 6.47 4.91
CA GLN A 109 -2.21 6.07 4.68
C GLN A 109 -3.21 6.90 5.49
N HIS A 110 -2.88 7.23 6.75
CA HIS A 110 -3.71 8.11 7.59
C HIS A 110 -3.86 9.50 6.97
N PHE A 111 -2.77 10.13 6.53
CA PHE A 111 -2.84 11.44 5.89
C PHE A 111 -3.57 11.41 4.54
N MET A 112 -3.42 10.34 3.75
CA MET A 112 -4.20 10.15 2.52
C MET A 112 -5.70 10.06 2.83
N LEU A 113 -6.09 9.32 3.88
CA LEU A 113 -7.49 9.24 4.33
C LEU A 113 -8.03 10.60 4.75
N LEU A 114 -7.28 11.35 5.56
CA LEU A 114 -7.67 12.71 5.96
C LEU A 114 -7.81 13.65 4.76
N GLY A 115 -6.92 13.55 3.78
CA GLY A 115 -7.00 14.28 2.53
C GLY A 115 -8.28 13.95 1.74
N ALA A 116 -8.62 12.68 1.62
CA ALA A 116 -9.84 12.23 0.95
C ALA A 116 -11.11 12.74 1.64
N LEU A 117 -11.16 12.70 2.97
CA LEU A 117 -12.27 13.24 3.76
C LEU A 117 -12.39 14.76 3.60
N LYS A 118 -11.26 15.48 3.62
CA LYS A 118 -11.23 16.95 3.38
C LYS A 118 -11.72 17.31 1.98
N ASN A 119 -11.49 16.45 1.00
CA ASN A 119 -11.98 16.62 -0.38
C ASN A 119 -13.44 16.20 -0.57
N GLY A 120 -14.20 15.96 0.51
CA GLY A 120 -15.63 15.69 0.49
C GLY A 120 -16.03 14.23 0.30
N LEU A 121 -15.10 13.26 0.35
CA LEU A 121 -15.47 11.86 0.41
C LEU A 121 -15.98 11.52 1.81
N THR A 122 -17.06 10.72 1.88
CA THR A 122 -17.60 10.27 3.18
C THR A 122 -16.91 8.97 3.63
N GLU A 123 -16.90 8.73 4.95
CA GLU A 123 -16.35 7.49 5.53
C GLU A 123 -17.02 6.24 4.95
N GLU A 124 -18.33 6.30 4.71
CA GLU A 124 -19.12 5.20 4.14
C GLU A 124 -18.69 4.87 2.71
N ARG A 125 -18.48 5.90 1.87
CA ARG A 125 -18.01 5.70 0.49
C ARG A 125 -16.63 5.09 0.45
N ILE A 126 -15.72 5.56 1.32
CA ILE A 126 -14.36 5.01 1.43
C ILE A 126 -14.43 3.56 1.93
N ALA A 127 -15.23 3.28 2.96
CA ALA A 127 -15.41 1.93 3.49
C ALA A 127 -15.93 0.95 2.43
N THR A 128 -16.94 1.36 1.67
CA THR A 128 -17.51 0.56 0.57
C THR A 128 -16.50 0.33 -0.55
N ALA A 129 -15.77 1.38 -0.98
CA ALA A 129 -14.79 1.27 -2.06
C ALA A 129 -13.60 0.37 -1.70
N LEU A 130 -13.22 0.32 -0.42
CA LEU A 130 -12.12 -0.50 0.08
C LEU A 130 -12.57 -1.86 0.64
N ASP A 131 -13.87 -2.13 0.65
CA ASP A 131 -14.47 -3.35 1.26
C ASP A 131 -14.00 -3.57 2.71
N VAL A 132 -14.05 -2.51 3.51
CA VAL A 132 -13.69 -2.55 4.93
C VAL A 132 -14.83 -2.00 5.79
N SER A 133 -14.84 -2.36 7.07
CA SER A 133 -15.82 -1.79 8.00
C SER A 133 -15.60 -0.29 8.19
N ILE A 134 -16.67 0.46 8.39
CA ILE A 134 -16.59 1.89 8.74
C ILE A 134 -15.79 2.12 10.03
N HIS A 135 -15.84 1.15 10.95
CA HIS A 135 -15.03 1.17 12.17
C HIS A 135 -13.51 1.16 11.85
N SER A 136 -13.10 0.38 10.85
CA SER A 136 -11.71 0.36 10.38
C SER A 136 -11.28 1.72 9.82
N ILE A 137 -12.15 2.41 9.08
CA ILE A 137 -11.90 3.76 8.56
C ILE A 137 -11.76 4.76 9.73
N ARG A 138 -12.67 4.73 10.69
CA ARG A 138 -12.63 5.60 11.90
C ARG A 138 -11.38 5.34 12.73
N SER A 139 -11.01 4.08 12.93
CA SER A 139 -9.78 3.71 13.64
C SER A 139 -8.53 4.26 12.95
N LYS A 140 -8.46 4.19 11.62
CA LYS A 140 -7.36 4.79 10.85
C LYS A 140 -7.39 6.32 10.89
N ARG A 141 -8.57 6.96 10.81
CA ARG A 141 -8.73 8.40 10.93
C ARG A 141 -8.21 8.92 12.28
N ASP A 142 -8.51 8.20 13.35
CA ASP A 142 -8.19 8.60 14.73
C ASP A 142 -6.84 8.03 15.20
N MET A 143 -6.08 7.38 14.30
CA MET A 143 -4.87 6.64 14.65
C MET A 143 -3.80 7.49 15.33
N LEU A 144 -3.64 8.75 14.95
CA LEU A 144 -2.62 9.65 15.50
C LEU A 144 -3.13 10.58 16.61
N ASN A 145 -4.43 10.53 16.95
CA ASN A 145 -4.97 11.35 18.04
C ASN A 145 -4.29 10.99 19.37
N GLY A 146 -3.68 11.98 20.04
CA GLY A 146 -2.96 11.79 21.31
C GLY A 146 -1.49 11.36 21.16
N ILE A 147 -0.94 11.40 19.93
CA ILE A 147 0.48 11.19 19.68
C ILE A 147 1.11 12.56 19.35
N CYS A 148 2.25 12.87 19.96
CA CYS A 148 2.93 14.14 19.74
C CYS A 148 3.53 14.20 18.31
N PRO A 149 3.57 15.40 17.71
CA PRO A 149 4.05 15.59 16.33
C PRO A 149 5.46 15.05 16.09
N GLU A 150 6.33 15.17 17.07
CA GLU A 150 7.73 14.74 16.99
C GLU A 150 7.83 13.21 16.84
N ALA A 151 7.06 12.45 17.62
CA ALA A 151 7.01 10.99 17.51
C ALA A 151 6.39 10.56 16.16
N VAL A 152 5.38 11.28 15.66
CA VAL A 152 4.80 11.06 14.33
C VAL A 152 5.87 11.26 13.26
N GLN A 153 6.67 12.31 13.36
CA GLN A 153 7.74 12.61 12.40
C GLN A 153 8.82 11.52 12.36
N VAL A 154 9.22 11.00 13.53
CA VAL A 154 10.20 9.91 13.64
C VAL A 154 9.71 8.62 13.00
N LEU A 155 8.40 8.36 13.04
CA LEU A 155 7.79 7.13 12.55
C LEU A 155 7.16 7.26 11.14
N LEU A 156 7.25 8.43 10.49
CA LEU A 156 6.50 8.80 9.29
C LEU A 156 6.62 7.77 8.14
N ASP A 157 7.83 7.28 7.91
CA ASP A 157 8.17 6.36 6.81
C ASP A 157 8.30 4.89 7.28
N LYS A 158 7.90 4.59 8.52
CA LYS A 158 8.08 3.26 9.12
C LYS A 158 6.81 2.41 9.06
N ALA A 159 6.97 1.11 8.89
CA ALA A 159 5.88 0.13 8.85
C ALA A 159 5.40 -0.22 10.28
N VAL A 160 4.89 0.76 11.01
CA VAL A 160 4.44 0.62 12.41
C VAL A 160 3.02 0.09 12.45
N SER A 161 2.74 -0.94 13.27
CA SER A 161 1.39 -1.48 13.41
C SER A 161 0.46 -0.53 14.18
N GLY A 162 -0.84 -0.58 13.90
CA GLY A 162 -1.85 0.22 14.62
C GLY A 162 -1.87 -0.02 16.13
N GLN A 163 -1.50 -1.22 16.57
CA GLN A 163 -1.40 -1.57 17.98
C GLN A 163 -0.28 -0.83 18.72
N VAL A 164 0.83 -0.53 18.05
CA VAL A 164 1.92 0.27 18.61
C VAL A 164 1.45 1.69 18.87
N PHE A 165 0.71 2.30 17.95
CA PHE A 165 0.11 3.63 18.18
C PHE A 165 -0.84 3.64 19.37
N ALA A 166 -1.62 2.57 19.58
CA ALA A 166 -2.50 2.45 20.75
C ALA A 166 -1.72 2.40 22.08
N ILE A 167 -0.49 1.90 22.08
CA ILE A 167 0.40 1.90 23.25
C ILE A 167 1.02 3.29 23.43
N LEU A 168 1.54 3.90 22.37
CA LEU A 168 2.14 5.24 22.41
C LEU A 168 1.16 6.28 22.97
N LYS A 169 -0.12 6.20 22.62
CA LYS A 169 -1.17 7.09 23.16
C LYS A 169 -1.28 7.10 24.69
N LYS A 170 -0.86 6.03 25.35
CA LYS A 170 -0.89 5.91 26.83
C LYS A 170 0.34 6.54 27.50
N MET A 171 1.32 6.96 26.72
CA MET A 171 2.58 7.53 27.22
C MET A 171 2.54 9.05 27.22
N LYS A 172 3.34 9.68 28.09
CA LYS A 172 3.60 11.12 28.04
C LYS A 172 4.37 11.47 26.77
N PRO A 173 4.24 12.71 26.21
CA PRO A 173 4.86 13.08 24.93
C PRO A 173 6.37 12.78 24.85
N ILE A 174 7.15 13.08 25.88
CA ILE A 174 8.59 12.80 25.91
C ILE A 174 8.85 11.29 25.75
N ARG A 175 8.06 10.45 26.42
CA ARG A 175 8.21 8.98 26.34
C ARG A 175 7.77 8.43 24.98
N GLN A 176 6.82 9.09 24.30
CA GLN A 176 6.45 8.73 22.94
C GLN A 176 7.63 8.93 21.98
N ILE A 177 8.37 10.03 22.13
CA ILE A 177 9.55 10.33 21.31
C ILE A 177 10.65 9.31 21.57
N GLU A 178 11.01 9.08 22.84
CA GLU A 178 12.04 8.10 23.23
C GLU A 178 11.72 6.70 22.69
N ALA A 179 10.46 6.25 22.84
CA ALA A 179 10.02 4.96 22.34
C ALA A 179 10.09 4.88 20.81
N ALA A 180 9.71 5.96 20.11
CA ALA A 180 9.81 6.04 18.66
C ALA A 180 11.26 5.96 18.18
N GLU A 181 12.17 6.71 18.81
CA GLU A 181 13.60 6.70 18.49
C GLU A 181 14.24 5.34 18.77
N HIS A 182 13.90 4.69 19.89
CA HIS A 182 14.37 3.34 20.20
C HIS A 182 13.89 2.32 19.16
N MET A 183 12.64 2.41 18.72
CA MET A 183 12.11 1.53 17.68
C MET A 183 12.87 1.73 16.35
N VAL A 184 13.17 2.96 15.98
CA VAL A 184 13.95 3.27 14.77
C VAL A 184 15.39 2.77 14.90
N ALA A 185 16.05 3.03 16.02
CA ALA A 185 17.42 2.56 16.27
C ALA A 185 17.53 1.02 16.26
N GLY A 186 16.50 0.32 16.79
CA GLY A 186 16.44 -1.14 16.79
C GLY A 186 15.88 -1.76 15.50
N GLY A 187 15.41 -0.97 14.54
CA GLY A 187 14.76 -1.44 13.32
C GLY A 187 13.52 -2.32 13.57
N THR A 188 12.90 -2.20 14.75
CA THR A 188 11.83 -3.11 15.20
C THR A 188 10.60 -2.34 15.66
N TYR A 189 9.48 -2.53 14.94
CA TYR A 189 8.23 -1.79 15.14
C TYR A 189 7.11 -2.69 15.70
N THR A 190 7.47 -3.58 16.64
CA THR A 190 6.55 -4.55 17.24
C THR A 190 6.04 -4.10 18.60
N VAL A 191 4.86 -4.60 19.00
CA VAL A 191 4.26 -4.33 20.31
C VAL A 191 5.15 -4.71 21.49
N PRO A 192 5.79 -5.90 21.54
CA PRO A 192 6.68 -6.26 22.64
C PRO A 192 7.85 -5.28 22.80
N PHE A 193 8.47 -4.89 21.68
CA PHE A 193 9.59 -3.96 21.69
C PHE A 193 9.17 -2.56 22.15
N CYS A 194 8.03 -2.06 21.70
CA CYS A 194 7.48 -0.79 22.17
C CYS A 194 7.18 -0.81 23.68
N LYS A 195 6.65 -1.91 24.21
CA LYS A 195 6.41 -2.07 25.66
C LYS A 195 7.70 -2.16 26.46
N SER A 196 8.75 -2.82 25.97
CA SER A 196 10.04 -2.88 26.66
C SER A 196 10.73 -1.52 26.71
N SER A 197 10.54 -0.70 25.66
CA SER A 197 11.04 0.68 25.61
C SER A 197 10.25 1.63 26.51
N SER A 198 9.01 1.27 26.91
CA SER A 198 8.17 2.08 27.79
C SER A 198 8.53 1.96 29.27
N GLY A 199 9.59 1.21 29.63
CA GLY A 199 10.11 0.89 30.94
C GLY A 199 9.58 1.72 32.13
N ARG A 200 8.76 1.07 32.99
CA ARG A 200 8.39 1.45 34.36
C ARG A 200 7.87 2.88 34.59
N ASP A 201 6.70 3.18 34.07
CA ASP A 201 5.81 4.20 34.61
C ASP A 201 4.36 3.69 34.52
N GLU A 202 4.07 2.56 35.21
CA GLU A 202 2.75 2.28 35.73
C GLU A 202 2.71 2.86 37.15
N VAL A 203 2.19 4.06 37.29
CA VAL A 203 1.40 4.53 38.46
C VAL A 203 0.43 5.57 37.97
#